data_98b83575acce411410c3f16326c7e3e7
#
_entry.id   98b83575acce411410c3f16326c7e3e7
#
_cell.length_a   1.000
_cell.length_b   1.000
_cell.length_c   1.000
_cell.angle_alpha   90.00
_cell.angle_beta   90.00
_cell.angle_gamma   90.00
#
_symmetry.space_group_name_H-M   'P 1'
#
loop_
_entity.id
_entity.type
_entity.pdbx_description
1 polymer ?
#
loop_
_entity_poly.entity_id
_entity_poly.type
_entity_poly.pdbx_seq_one_letter_code
_entity_poly.pdbx_strand_id
1 'polypeptide(L)'
;GKIANNATSRRAVLELASERLSGFTEETATTYSMQRGHDDEAFAIEVYSEKVAPVRRVGFVTNDEYGLLIGCSPDGLVGEDGGVECKSRLHAIQLQTIIDGVVPDEFKVQVHFSMLVSGRPWWDFMSVPAFGGGKMMLLKVEPDQSMKSLLIDAAHECERRVQAAMTEYQNRIADGSLRLLDMPRREPEISD
;
A
#
# COMPACT_ATOMS: atom_id res chain seq x y z
N GLY A 1 1.07 -8.16 18.25
CA GLY A 1 2.31 -7.88 17.48
C GLY A 1 2.97 -6.61 17.97
N LYS A 2 4.24 -6.42 17.63
CA LYS A 2 4.97 -5.20 17.98
C LYS A 2 5.06 -4.30 16.75
N ILE A 3 4.68 -3.02 16.91
CA ILE A 3 4.77 -2.04 15.81
C ILE A 3 6.24 -1.83 15.45
N ALA A 4 6.55 -1.93 14.16
CA ALA A 4 7.93 -1.85 13.67
C ALA A 4 8.58 -0.48 13.98
N ASN A 5 9.84 -0.53 14.41
CA ASN A 5 10.69 0.64 14.58
C ASN A 5 12.10 0.33 14.04
N ASN A 6 12.18 0.13 12.75
CA ASN A 6 13.41 -0.15 12.00
C ASN A 6 13.71 1.00 11.02
N ALA A 7 14.77 0.87 10.23
CA ALA A 7 15.17 1.90 9.27
C ALA A 7 14.07 2.20 8.24
N THR A 8 13.39 1.16 7.74
CA THR A 8 12.31 1.30 6.76
C THR A 8 11.14 2.09 7.32
N SER A 9 10.65 1.73 8.52
CA SER A 9 9.53 2.44 9.14
C SER A 9 9.87 3.87 9.52
N ARG A 10 11.10 4.14 9.96
CA ARG A 10 11.56 5.52 10.24
C ARG A 10 11.63 6.34 8.95
N ARG A 11 12.10 5.75 7.85
CA ARG A 11 12.14 6.43 6.55
C ARG A 11 10.72 6.79 6.09
N ALA A 12 9.78 5.86 6.14
CA ALA A 12 8.38 6.13 5.77
C ALA A 12 7.75 7.27 6.59
N VAL A 13 8.04 7.33 7.91
CA VAL A 13 7.60 8.44 8.78
C VAL A 13 8.17 9.78 8.31
N LEU A 14 9.46 9.83 7.95
CA LEU A 14 10.11 11.06 7.48
C LEU A 14 9.60 11.48 6.09
N GLU A 15 9.31 10.53 5.20
CA GLU A 15 8.69 10.79 3.89
C GLU A 15 7.31 11.45 4.08
N LEU A 16 6.43 10.86 4.90
CA LEU A 16 5.13 11.46 5.21
C LEU A 16 5.22 12.84 5.88
N ALA A 17 6.15 13.02 6.82
CA ALA A 17 6.38 14.31 7.47
C ALA A 17 6.87 15.36 6.45
N SER A 18 7.79 14.98 5.56
CA SER A 18 8.33 15.84 4.50
C SER A 18 7.23 16.28 3.52
N GLU A 19 6.39 15.34 3.08
CA GLU A 19 5.25 15.65 2.19
C GLU A 19 4.29 16.65 2.82
N ARG A 20 3.95 16.48 4.10
CA ARG A 20 3.06 17.40 4.82
C ARG A 20 3.67 18.79 5.03
N LEU A 21 4.97 18.86 5.30
CA LEU A 21 5.69 20.13 5.49
C LEU A 21 5.89 20.89 4.19
N SER A 22 6.20 20.19 3.11
CA SER A 22 6.54 20.78 1.81
C SER A 22 5.35 20.93 0.88
N GLY A 23 4.25 20.18 1.10
CA GLY A 23 3.13 20.03 0.16
C GLY A 23 3.54 19.35 -1.15
N PHE A 24 4.63 18.58 -1.15
CA PHE A 24 5.20 17.95 -2.35
C PHE A 24 5.51 16.47 -2.09
N THR A 25 5.04 15.62 -3.00
CA THR A 25 5.37 14.18 -3.02
C THR A 25 6.44 13.93 -4.06
N GLU A 26 7.55 13.32 -3.64
CA GLU A 26 8.63 12.94 -4.55
C GLU A 26 8.17 11.79 -5.46
N GLU A 27 8.32 11.99 -6.77
CA GLU A 27 8.03 10.94 -7.74
C GLU A 27 9.09 9.84 -7.66
N THR A 28 8.64 8.60 -7.59
CA THR A 28 9.53 7.44 -7.63
C THR A 28 9.61 6.92 -9.06
N ALA A 29 10.82 6.75 -9.59
CA ALA A 29 11.02 6.20 -10.92
C ALA A 29 10.43 4.78 -11.03
N THR A 30 9.60 4.55 -12.03
CA THR A 30 9.03 3.25 -12.31
C THR A 30 10.10 2.30 -12.81
N THR A 31 10.29 1.17 -12.12
CA THR A 31 11.21 0.12 -12.57
C THR A 31 10.53 -0.81 -13.58
N TYR A 32 11.32 -1.53 -14.38
CA TYR A 32 10.78 -2.56 -15.29
C TYR A 32 9.91 -3.59 -14.56
N SER A 33 10.30 -3.99 -13.35
CA SER A 33 9.52 -4.93 -12.55
C SER A 33 8.18 -4.35 -12.08
N MET A 34 8.13 -3.06 -11.78
CA MET A 34 6.87 -2.37 -11.44
C MET A 34 5.96 -2.28 -12.67
N GLN A 35 6.50 -1.87 -13.83
CA GLN A 35 5.72 -1.80 -15.07
C GLN A 35 5.14 -3.17 -15.42
N ARG A 36 5.97 -4.22 -15.41
CA ARG A 36 5.49 -5.59 -15.63
C ARG A 36 4.40 -5.97 -14.65
N GLY A 37 4.56 -5.64 -13.36
CA GLY A 37 3.56 -5.91 -12.33
C GLY A 37 2.20 -5.30 -12.67
N HIS A 38 2.18 -4.06 -13.12
CA HIS A 38 0.95 -3.39 -13.56
C HIS A 38 0.31 -4.03 -14.79
N ASP A 39 1.12 -4.43 -15.77
CA ASP A 39 0.63 -5.08 -17.00
C ASP A 39 0.02 -6.46 -16.67
N ASP A 40 0.71 -7.27 -15.85
CA ASP A 40 0.24 -8.57 -15.40
C ASP A 40 -1.04 -8.46 -14.53
N GLU A 41 -1.12 -7.45 -13.64
CA GLU A 41 -2.29 -7.14 -12.83
C GLU A 41 -3.50 -6.81 -13.71
N ALA A 42 -3.31 -5.91 -14.69
CA ALA A 42 -4.39 -5.52 -15.61
C ALA A 42 -5.00 -6.75 -16.30
N PHE A 43 -4.14 -7.60 -16.86
CA PHE A 43 -4.56 -8.85 -17.52
C PHE A 43 -5.21 -9.83 -16.53
N ALA A 44 -4.66 -9.98 -15.32
CA ALA A 44 -5.21 -10.89 -14.33
C ALA A 44 -6.61 -10.46 -13.85
N ILE A 45 -6.85 -9.15 -13.69
CA ILE A 45 -8.16 -8.59 -13.35
C ILE A 45 -9.20 -8.86 -14.46
N GLU A 46 -8.80 -8.78 -15.73
CA GLU A 46 -9.68 -9.15 -16.85
C GLU A 46 -10.07 -10.63 -16.77
N VAL A 47 -9.09 -11.51 -16.57
CA VAL A 47 -9.33 -12.96 -16.42
C VAL A 47 -10.22 -13.27 -15.21
N TYR A 48 -9.99 -12.58 -14.08
CA TYR A 48 -10.82 -12.71 -12.89
C TYR A 48 -12.26 -12.24 -13.17
N SER A 49 -12.40 -11.09 -13.82
CA SER A 49 -13.73 -10.52 -14.15
C SER A 49 -14.54 -11.42 -15.06
N GLU A 50 -13.88 -12.12 -15.98
CA GLU A 50 -14.53 -13.06 -16.89
C GLU A 50 -14.93 -14.38 -16.20
N LYS A 51 -14.06 -14.91 -15.32
CA LYS A 51 -14.20 -16.29 -14.82
C LYS A 51 -14.78 -16.41 -13.41
N VAL A 52 -14.72 -15.33 -12.62
CA VAL A 52 -15.11 -15.35 -11.20
C VAL A 52 -16.24 -14.36 -10.93
N ALA A 53 -15.96 -13.07 -11.02
CA ALA A 53 -16.95 -12.02 -10.78
C ALA A 53 -16.48 -10.69 -11.37
N PRO A 54 -17.40 -9.82 -11.84
CA PRO A 54 -17.02 -8.49 -12.34
C PRO A 54 -16.25 -7.68 -11.31
N VAL A 55 -15.15 -7.07 -11.73
CA VAL A 55 -14.32 -6.19 -10.92
C VAL A 55 -14.53 -4.75 -11.34
N ARG A 56 -14.84 -3.89 -10.36
CA ARG A 56 -14.88 -2.45 -10.53
C ARG A 56 -13.53 -1.85 -10.11
N ARG A 57 -12.80 -1.31 -11.06
CA ARG A 57 -11.59 -0.53 -10.75
C ARG A 57 -11.97 0.78 -10.06
N VAL A 58 -11.22 1.13 -9.05
CA VAL A 58 -11.37 2.37 -8.29
C VAL A 58 -10.00 3.02 -8.13
N GLY A 59 -9.99 4.30 -7.84
CA GLY A 59 -8.77 5.00 -7.46
C GLY A 59 -8.44 4.79 -5.98
N PHE A 60 -7.91 5.84 -5.37
CA PHE A 60 -7.57 5.85 -3.95
C PHE A 60 -8.84 5.88 -3.10
N VAL A 61 -8.96 4.95 -2.15
CA VAL A 61 -10.07 4.86 -1.19
C VAL A 61 -9.58 5.33 0.16
N THR A 62 -10.39 6.11 0.85
CA THR A 62 -10.05 6.65 2.19
C THR A 62 -11.11 6.32 3.22
N ASN A 63 -10.71 6.29 4.48
CA ASN A 63 -11.58 6.10 5.65
C ASN A 63 -11.05 6.94 6.82
N ASP A 64 -11.95 7.59 7.56
CA ASP A 64 -11.66 8.44 8.73
C ASP A 64 -12.36 7.96 10.02
N GLU A 65 -13.05 6.83 9.98
CA GLU A 65 -13.83 6.30 11.11
C GLU A 65 -12.98 6.00 12.35
N TYR A 66 -11.66 5.83 12.19
CA TYR A 66 -10.75 5.47 13.29
C TYR A 66 -10.06 6.67 13.93
N GLY A 67 -10.56 7.89 13.69
CA GLY A 67 -10.01 9.13 14.23
C GLY A 67 -8.75 9.64 13.53
N LEU A 68 -8.41 9.06 12.39
CA LEU A 68 -7.36 9.50 11.47
C LEU A 68 -7.73 9.10 10.04
N LEU A 69 -7.23 9.87 9.06
CA LEU A 69 -7.43 9.56 7.66
C LEU A 69 -6.44 8.48 7.23
N ILE A 70 -6.96 7.31 6.87
CA ILE A 70 -6.21 6.21 6.27
C ILE A 70 -6.67 5.98 4.84
N GLY A 71 -5.82 5.40 4.00
CA GLY A 71 -6.19 5.15 2.61
C GLY A 71 -5.41 4.01 1.96
N CYS A 72 -5.98 3.45 0.91
CA CYS A 72 -5.36 2.43 0.07
C CYS A 72 -5.77 2.59 -1.40
N SER A 73 -4.98 2.00 -2.30
CA SER A 73 -5.34 1.81 -3.70
C SER A 73 -5.57 0.32 -3.93
N PRO A 74 -6.83 -0.15 -3.88
CA PRO A 74 -7.13 -1.54 -4.17
C PRO A 74 -7.00 -1.82 -5.68
N ASP A 75 -6.59 -3.04 -6.05
CA ASP A 75 -6.53 -3.44 -7.45
C ASP A 75 -7.93 -3.57 -8.05
N GLY A 76 -8.95 -3.81 -7.20
CA GLY A 76 -10.34 -3.72 -7.58
C GLY A 76 -11.33 -4.05 -6.47
N LEU A 77 -12.58 -3.68 -6.70
CA LEU A 77 -13.70 -4.01 -5.84
C LEU A 77 -14.62 -5.02 -6.52
N VAL A 78 -15.10 -6.01 -5.79
CA VAL A 78 -15.94 -7.11 -6.27
C VAL A 78 -17.31 -7.03 -5.63
N GLY A 79 -18.36 -6.88 -6.43
CA GLY A 79 -19.71 -6.70 -5.91
C GLY A 79 -19.82 -5.51 -4.95
N GLU A 80 -20.71 -5.61 -3.98
CA GLU A 80 -20.94 -4.57 -2.98
C GLU A 80 -20.05 -4.73 -1.74
N ASP A 81 -19.50 -5.91 -1.51
CA ASP A 81 -18.91 -6.31 -0.22
C ASP A 81 -17.51 -6.93 -0.33
N GLY A 82 -16.95 -7.14 -1.52
CA GLY A 82 -15.65 -7.75 -1.70
C GLY A 82 -14.61 -6.86 -2.36
N GLY A 83 -13.37 -7.31 -2.33
CA GLY A 83 -12.27 -6.71 -3.06
C GLY A 83 -11.29 -7.76 -3.57
N VAL A 84 -10.33 -7.34 -4.37
CA VAL A 84 -9.28 -8.18 -4.90
C VAL A 84 -7.91 -7.48 -4.80
N GLU A 85 -6.90 -8.27 -4.47
CA GLU A 85 -5.49 -7.89 -4.47
C GLU A 85 -4.71 -8.87 -5.33
N CYS A 86 -4.03 -8.38 -6.36
CA CYS A 86 -3.30 -9.16 -7.34
C CYS A 86 -1.78 -9.06 -7.12
N LYS A 87 -1.11 -10.19 -7.19
CA LYS A 87 0.36 -10.25 -7.12
C LYS A 87 0.92 -11.06 -8.28
N SER A 88 1.63 -10.37 -9.20
CA SER A 88 2.42 -11.01 -10.25
C SER A 88 3.71 -11.58 -9.66
N ARG A 89 3.91 -12.90 -9.81
CA ARG A 89 5.01 -13.66 -9.21
C ARG A 89 5.84 -14.33 -10.30
N LEU A 90 7.17 -14.26 -10.20
CA LEU A 90 8.03 -15.09 -11.06
C LEU A 90 7.67 -16.56 -10.92
N HIS A 91 7.77 -17.33 -11.99
CA HIS A 91 7.25 -18.71 -12.07
C HIS A 91 7.66 -19.63 -10.92
N ALA A 92 8.92 -19.58 -10.47
CA ALA A 92 9.38 -20.38 -9.33
C ALA A 92 8.70 -19.97 -8.00
N ILE A 93 8.49 -18.67 -7.81
CA ILE A 93 7.80 -18.12 -6.64
C ILE A 93 6.31 -18.45 -6.71
N GLN A 94 5.68 -18.35 -7.89
CA GLN A 94 4.30 -18.75 -8.10
C GLN A 94 4.07 -20.22 -7.79
N LEU A 95 4.96 -21.08 -8.25
CA LEU A 95 4.92 -22.52 -7.94
C LEU A 95 4.96 -22.75 -6.42
N GLN A 96 5.88 -22.10 -5.71
CA GLN A 96 5.98 -22.22 -4.26
C GLN A 96 4.72 -21.69 -3.56
N THR A 97 4.19 -20.52 -4.01
CA THR A 97 2.96 -19.95 -3.46
C THR A 97 1.76 -20.91 -3.59
N ILE A 98 1.67 -21.61 -4.71
CA ILE A 98 0.61 -22.63 -4.93
C ILE A 98 0.84 -23.86 -4.03
N ILE A 99 2.08 -24.32 -3.88
CA ILE A 99 2.42 -25.44 -2.99
C ILE A 99 2.06 -25.13 -1.54
N ASP A 100 2.39 -23.92 -1.08
CA ASP A 100 2.12 -23.48 0.29
C ASP A 100 0.60 -23.28 0.53
N GLY A 101 -0.16 -22.89 -0.50
CA GLY A 101 -1.61 -22.78 -0.46
C GLY A 101 -2.14 -21.74 0.52
N VAL A 102 -1.33 -20.75 0.87
CA VAL A 102 -1.67 -19.68 1.82
C VAL A 102 -1.28 -18.31 1.28
N VAL A 103 -1.91 -17.26 1.79
CA VAL A 103 -1.48 -15.88 1.51
C VAL A 103 -0.07 -15.68 2.11
N PRO A 104 0.94 -15.30 1.32
CA PRO A 104 2.27 -15.03 1.87
C PRO A 104 2.23 -13.92 2.92
N ASP A 105 2.98 -14.08 4.01
CA ASP A 105 2.95 -13.17 5.16
C ASP A 105 3.21 -11.70 4.79
N GLU A 106 4.03 -11.47 3.78
CA GLU A 106 4.36 -10.14 3.26
C GLU A 106 3.14 -9.37 2.71
N PHE A 107 2.07 -10.07 2.31
CA PHE A 107 0.85 -9.44 1.75
C PHE A 107 -0.34 -9.44 2.72
N LYS A 108 -0.29 -10.21 3.80
CA LYS A 108 -1.40 -10.28 4.78
C LYS A 108 -1.77 -8.90 5.32
N VAL A 109 -0.76 -8.10 5.68
CA VAL A 109 -0.96 -6.75 6.20
C VAL A 109 -1.67 -5.88 5.16
N GLN A 110 -1.26 -5.92 3.88
CA GLN A 110 -1.86 -5.14 2.82
C GLN A 110 -3.32 -5.52 2.61
N VAL A 111 -3.62 -6.81 2.50
CA VAL A 111 -5.00 -7.31 2.29
C VAL A 111 -5.92 -6.90 3.44
N HIS A 112 -5.50 -7.11 4.69
CA HIS A 112 -6.30 -6.72 5.85
C HIS A 112 -6.43 -5.20 5.99
N PHE A 113 -5.41 -4.43 5.58
CA PHE A 113 -5.50 -2.97 5.57
C PHE A 113 -6.48 -2.47 4.51
N SER A 114 -6.50 -3.08 3.33
CA SER A 114 -7.49 -2.78 2.29
C SER A 114 -8.93 -3.06 2.75
N MET A 115 -9.15 -4.16 3.48
CA MET A 115 -10.44 -4.43 4.13
C MET A 115 -10.78 -3.40 5.21
N LEU A 116 -9.81 -3.00 6.04
CA LEU A 116 -10.00 -1.98 7.08
C LEU A 116 -10.41 -0.63 6.48
N VAL A 117 -9.71 -0.19 5.44
CA VAL A 117 -9.98 1.09 4.78
C VAL A 117 -11.31 1.08 4.04
N SER A 118 -11.60 0.01 3.29
CA SER A 118 -12.82 -0.07 2.48
C SER A 118 -14.08 -0.44 3.27
N GLY A 119 -13.92 -0.95 4.51
CA GLY A 119 -15.02 -1.49 5.31
C GLY A 119 -15.63 -2.78 4.77
N ARG A 120 -14.99 -3.42 3.78
CA ARG A 120 -15.51 -4.61 3.11
C ARG A 120 -15.17 -5.90 3.86
N PRO A 121 -16.12 -6.86 3.95
CA PRO A 121 -15.98 -8.04 4.80
C PRO A 121 -15.18 -9.19 4.19
N TRP A 122 -14.69 -9.10 2.96
CA TRP A 122 -13.83 -10.12 2.39
C TRP A 122 -12.97 -9.58 1.26
N TRP A 123 -11.85 -10.28 0.98
CA TRP A 123 -10.90 -9.96 -0.07
C TRP A 123 -10.38 -11.21 -0.75
N ASP A 124 -10.38 -11.24 -2.07
CA ASP A 124 -9.67 -12.29 -2.80
C ASP A 124 -8.21 -11.88 -3.00
N PHE A 125 -7.30 -12.65 -2.41
CA PHE A 125 -5.89 -12.59 -2.75
C PHE A 125 -5.65 -13.42 -4.01
N MET A 126 -5.18 -12.77 -5.06
CA MET A 126 -4.91 -13.36 -6.35
C MET A 126 -3.41 -13.39 -6.63
N SER A 127 -2.84 -14.59 -6.78
CA SER A 127 -1.43 -14.77 -7.17
C SER A 127 -1.38 -15.32 -8.59
N VAL A 128 -0.63 -14.64 -9.46
CA VAL A 128 -0.54 -14.97 -10.89
C VAL A 128 0.91 -15.13 -11.34
N PRO A 129 1.20 -16.03 -12.30
CA PRO A 129 2.53 -16.13 -12.87
C PRO A 129 2.83 -14.89 -13.72
N ALA A 130 4.03 -14.34 -13.56
CA ALA A 130 4.54 -13.25 -14.39
C ALA A 130 4.49 -13.62 -15.88
N PHE A 131 4.09 -12.67 -16.72
CA PHE A 131 3.87 -12.85 -18.15
C PHE A 131 2.74 -13.82 -18.54
N GLY A 132 1.91 -14.22 -17.57
CA GLY A 132 0.87 -15.23 -17.79
C GLY A 132 1.42 -16.64 -17.93
N GLY A 133 0.59 -17.55 -18.42
CA GLY A 133 0.91 -18.99 -18.54
C GLY A 133 0.98 -19.71 -17.19
N GLY A 134 0.25 -20.81 -17.04
CA GLY A 134 0.17 -21.56 -15.78
C GLY A 134 -1.12 -21.31 -15.00
N LYS A 135 -1.06 -21.42 -13.68
CA LYS A 135 -2.23 -21.35 -12.81
C LYS A 135 -2.26 -20.07 -11.99
N MET A 136 -3.40 -19.40 -12.02
CA MET A 136 -3.80 -18.38 -11.05
C MET A 136 -4.26 -19.08 -9.77
N MET A 137 -3.78 -18.59 -8.62
CA MET A 137 -4.28 -19.01 -7.31
C MET A 137 -5.17 -17.91 -6.74
N LEU A 138 -6.34 -18.29 -6.22
CA LEU A 138 -7.26 -17.42 -5.52
C LEU A 138 -7.46 -17.93 -4.10
N LEU A 139 -7.34 -17.04 -3.14
CA LEU A 139 -7.60 -17.33 -1.74
C LEU A 139 -8.50 -16.23 -1.16
N LYS A 140 -9.68 -16.65 -0.70
CA LYS A 140 -10.57 -15.74 0.01
C LYS A 140 -10.04 -15.45 1.40
N VAL A 141 -9.87 -14.18 1.71
CA VAL A 141 -9.42 -13.68 3.03
C VAL A 141 -10.62 -13.05 3.72
N GLU A 142 -10.86 -13.47 4.93
CA GLU A 142 -11.87 -12.89 5.82
C GLU A 142 -11.22 -12.00 6.88
N PRO A 143 -11.97 -11.06 7.49
CA PRO A 143 -11.43 -10.16 8.50
C PRO A 143 -10.92 -10.92 9.73
N ASP A 144 -9.73 -10.55 10.16
CA ASP A 144 -9.15 -10.96 11.44
C ASP A 144 -9.22 -9.80 12.42
N GLN A 145 -9.99 -9.98 13.50
CA GLN A 145 -10.20 -8.94 14.50
C GLN A 145 -8.91 -8.54 15.24
N SER A 146 -7.99 -9.46 15.43
CA SER A 146 -6.70 -9.18 16.06
C SER A 146 -5.80 -8.37 15.12
N MET A 147 -5.81 -8.69 13.84
CA MET A 147 -5.12 -7.93 12.80
C MET A 147 -5.72 -6.53 12.64
N LYS A 148 -7.06 -6.41 12.64
CA LYS A 148 -7.75 -5.12 12.59
C LYS A 148 -7.30 -4.20 13.72
N SER A 149 -7.31 -4.66 14.97
CA SER A 149 -6.87 -3.88 16.12
C SER A 149 -5.41 -3.46 16.01
N LEU A 150 -4.53 -4.38 15.60
CA LEU A 150 -3.12 -4.10 15.39
C LEU A 150 -2.87 -3.03 14.30
N LEU A 151 -3.63 -3.07 13.20
CA LEU A 151 -3.52 -2.11 12.11
C LEU A 151 -3.97 -0.70 12.55
N ILE A 152 -5.05 -0.59 13.31
CA ILE A 152 -5.52 0.68 13.88
C ILE A 152 -4.45 1.26 14.82
N ASP A 153 -3.92 0.46 15.73
CA ASP A 153 -2.86 0.88 16.66
C ASP A 153 -1.60 1.32 15.90
N ALA A 154 -1.23 0.58 14.83
CA ALA A 154 -0.09 0.91 14.00
C ALA A 154 -0.28 2.23 13.24
N ALA A 155 -1.48 2.50 12.74
CA ALA A 155 -1.80 3.76 12.06
C ALA A 155 -1.72 4.95 13.02
N HIS A 156 -2.28 4.85 14.24
CA HIS A 156 -2.16 5.87 15.26
C HIS A 156 -0.70 6.11 15.69
N GLU A 157 0.08 5.05 15.87
CA GLU A 157 1.49 5.18 16.22
C GLU A 157 2.30 5.82 15.07
N CYS A 158 2.00 5.48 13.80
CA CYS A 158 2.60 6.12 12.65
C CYS A 158 2.31 7.63 12.65
N GLU A 159 1.05 8.01 12.82
CA GLU A 159 0.64 9.42 12.89
C GLU A 159 1.34 10.16 14.02
N ARG A 160 1.41 9.56 15.22
CA ARG A 160 2.12 10.15 16.35
C ARG A 160 3.61 10.40 16.04
N ARG A 161 4.26 9.46 15.33
CA ARG A 161 5.67 9.60 14.91
C ARG A 161 5.84 10.69 13.86
N VAL A 162 4.92 10.80 12.90
CA VAL A 162 4.92 11.85 11.89
C VAL A 162 4.80 13.23 12.55
N GLN A 163 3.84 13.41 13.45
CA GLN A 163 3.67 14.67 14.18
C GLN A 163 4.88 15.03 15.04
N ALA A 164 5.49 14.04 15.70
CA ALA A 164 6.71 14.26 16.47
C ALA A 164 7.89 14.70 15.57
N ALA A 165 8.05 14.10 14.39
CA ALA A 165 9.09 14.48 13.44
C ALA A 165 8.88 15.91 12.90
N MET A 166 7.63 16.28 12.57
CA MET A 166 7.29 17.64 12.13
C MET A 166 7.56 18.67 13.23
N THR A 167 7.18 18.38 14.47
CA THR A 167 7.42 19.26 15.62
C THR A 167 8.91 19.44 15.87
N GLU A 168 9.68 18.36 15.84
CA GLU A 168 11.14 18.43 16.02
C GLU A 168 11.81 19.27 14.92
N TYR A 169 11.39 19.11 13.68
CA TYR A 169 11.86 19.92 12.55
C TYR A 169 11.57 21.42 12.77
N GLN A 170 10.36 21.76 13.17
CA GLN A 170 9.96 23.16 13.43
C GLN A 170 10.75 23.76 14.60
N ASN A 171 10.94 23.00 15.69
CA ASN A 171 11.74 23.41 16.82
C ASN A 171 13.20 23.68 16.42
N ARG A 172 13.77 22.81 15.57
CA ARG A 172 15.16 22.94 15.10
C ARG A 172 15.35 24.15 14.20
N ILE A 173 14.33 24.56 13.44
CA ILE A 173 14.35 25.82 12.68
C ILE A 173 14.29 27.03 13.64
N ALA A 174 13.39 26.94 14.64
CA ALA A 174 13.13 28.06 15.55
C ALA A 174 14.28 28.32 16.55
N ASP A 175 15.06 27.30 16.90
CA ASP A 175 16.14 27.45 17.90
C ASP A 175 17.34 28.27 17.40
N GLY A 176 17.46 28.47 16.09
CA GLY A 176 18.51 29.30 15.46
C GLY A 176 19.92 28.73 15.58
N SER A 177 20.09 27.50 16.08
CA SER A 177 21.42 26.86 16.26
C SER A 177 22.05 26.46 14.92
N LEU A 178 21.25 26.30 13.87
CA LEU A 178 21.67 25.96 12.52
C LEU A 178 21.59 27.18 11.61
N ARG A 179 22.57 27.38 10.75
CA ARG A 179 22.47 28.34 9.65
C ARG A 179 21.64 27.72 8.53
N LEU A 180 20.38 28.10 8.45
CA LEU A 180 19.44 27.64 7.43
C LEU A 180 19.20 28.78 6.43
N LEU A 181 19.05 28.42 5.17
CA LEU A 181 18.70 29.35 4.08
C LEU A 181 17.51 28.75 3.31
N ASP A 182 16.59 29.62 2.94
CA ASP A 182 15.48 29.21 2.09
C ASP A 182 15.99 28.77 0.70
N MET A 183 15.53 27.62 0.24
CA MET A 183 15.84 27.09 -1.07
C MET A 183 14.59 27.12 -1.93
N PRO A 184 14.56 27.89 -3.02
CA PRO A 184 13.41 27.89 -3.93
C PRO A 184 13.26 26.53 -4.60
N ARG A 185 12.02 26.12 -4.81
CA ARG A 185 11.71 24.89 -5.58
C ARG A 185 12.18 25.05 -7.02
N ARG A 186 12.89 24.08 -7.53
CA ARG A 186 13.17 23.95 -8.94
C ARG A 186 12.06 23.13 -9.59
N GLU A 187 11.38 23.69 -10.56
CA GLU A 187 10.47 22.92 -11.39
C GLU A 187 11.27 21.95 -12.29
N PRO A 188 10.88 20.66 -12.39
CA PRO A 188 11.51 19.77 -13.33
C PRO A 188 11.30 20.30 -14.75
N GLU A 189 12.36 20.33 -15.54
CA GLU A 189 12.24 20.60 -16.99
C GLU A 189 11.43 19.45 -17.60
N ILE A 190 10.23 19.76 -18.08
CA ILE A 190 9.47 18.81 -18.90
C ILE A 190 10.21 18.73 -20.23
N SER A 191 11.01 17.70 -20.42
CA SER A 191 11.55 17.37 -21.74
C SER A 191 10.42 16.81 -22.59
N ASP A 192 10.06 17.58 -23.64
CA ASP A 192 9.12 17.18 -24.69
C ASP A 192 9.56 15.89 -25.41
#